data_cc887f2395bc59e25e1d1bc08ef216ac
#
_entry.id   cc887f2395bc59e25e1d1bc08ef216ac
#
_cell.length_a   1.000
_cell.length_b   1.000
_cell.length_c   1.000
_cell.angle_alpha   90.00
_cell.angle_beta   90.00
_cell.angle_gamma   90.00
#
_symmetry.space_group_name_H-M   'P 1'
#
loop_
_entity.id
_entity.type
_entity.pdbx_description
1 polymer ?
#
loop_
_entity_poly.entity_id
_entity_poly.type
_entity_poly.pdbx_seq_one_letter_code
_entity_poly.pdbx_strand_id
1 'polypeptide(L)'
;MCPATVSYLYPPVKSRIVAQSHELPDFAEEIARLCATVYEQKKGVQHDTELLSSTAKTLLNGVYTGYGKDLVSVDWDTPDYETLTRLTQNVFSFSAAKNYQQLRAITDALRDEDGGLRTFQDFKEQVATINNKFNVTWLQTEYDTCIATATQSARWQEFKAQQSLFPYLRYQTAGDDSVRNEHRLLNGITKRVDDPFWRTYYPPNGWNCRCEAIQVPDDDVEETPGTSYNTLPIDPMFRTNCGETGLIFPKGHPYYTGVPSAEIRKAIAYLPPENAYIDTYIQAGGRDVPIHQHVMHGVDELRGNLEVLSDLLRIKDDITEASLLPEIHAKDSALKPKFYPDGWQFHNTAKNADAVLQFGKDTQWVTDFKRLEGNGKRISAHLDNAAQQADYAVVKLSAQTDTGTIGKIKAKANYKLQETQLKGILILDSEGNLIYESYKIQPPAKK
;
A
#
# COMPACT_ATOMS: atom_id res chain seq x y z
N MET A 1 43.54 -16.91 13.81
CA MET A 1 43.24 -17.14 12.39
C MET A 1 42.45 -15.93 11.90
N CYS A 2 42.77 -15.45 10.71
CA CYS A 2 42.49 -14.12 10.21
C CYS A 2 41.00 -13.82 9.94
N PRO A 3 40.49 -12.59 10.18
CA PRO A 3 39.07 -12.23 9.94
C PRO A 3 38.64 -12.13 8.46
N ALA A 4 39.49 -12.62 7.54
CA ALA A 4 39.31 -12.43 6.10
C ALA A 4 38.36 -13.44 5.40
N THR A 5 37.85 -14.44 6.10
CA THR A 5 37.18 -15.59 5.45
C THR A 5 35.65 -15.47 5.43
N VAL A 6 35.04 -14.54 6.18
CA VAL A 6 33.56 -14.37 6.24
C VAL A 6 33.06 -13.49 5.10
N SER A 7 33.92 -12.71 4.47
CA SER A 7 33.55 -11.79 3.39
C SER A 7 33.26 -12.46 2.03
N TYR A 8 33.55 -13.77 1.89
CA TYR A 8 33.38 -14.50 0.62
C TYR A 8 32.04 -15.27 0.50
N LEU A 9 31.29 -15.45 1.57
CA LEU A 9 29.99 -16.11 1.52
C LEU A 9 28.83 -15.17 1.16
N TYR A 10 29.04 -13.89 1.29
CA TYR A 10 28.11 -12.88 0.82
C TYR A 10 28.87 -11.96 -0.14
N PRO A 11 28.51 -11.92 -1.44
CA PRO A 11 29.03 -10.84 -2.27
C PRO A 11 28.72 -9.54 -1.55
N PRO A 12 29.68 -8.60 -1.42
CA PRO A 12 29.34 -7.31 -0.87
C PRO A 12 28.21 -6.76 -1.75
N VAL A 13 27.01 -6.77 -1.18
CA VAL A 13 25.93 -5.99 -1.76
C VAL A 13 26.58 -4.65 -1.96
N LYS A 14 26.62 -4.18 -3.21
CA LYS A 14 27.14 -2.86 -3.53
C LYS A 14 26.25 -1.84 -2.87
N SER A 15 26.34 -1.76 -1.54
CA SER A 15 25.68 -0.77 -0.70
C SER A 15 26.47 0.53 -0.76
N ARG A 16 26.69 1.00 -1.96
CA ARG A 16 26.72 2.42 -2.19
C ARG A 16 25.33 2.77 -2.71
N ILE A 17 24.42 3.07 -1.79
CA ILE A 17 23.48 4.12 -2.05
C ILE A 17 24.34 5.38 -2.13
N VAL A 18 25.12 5.48 -3.20
CA VAL A 18 25.62 6.74 -3.69
C VAL A 18 24.35 7.44 -4.09
N ALA A 19 24.09 8.61 -3.53
CA ALA A 19 23.18 9.56 -4.11
C ALA A 19 23.60 9.73 -5.59
N GLN A 20 23.10 8.83 -6.44
CA GLN A 20 23.15 9.02 -7.87
C GLN A 20 22.12 10.12 -8.08
N SER A 21 22.58 11.24 -8.63
CA SER A 21 21.66 12.26 -9.14
C SER A 21 20.82 11.60 -10.23
N HIS A 22 19.70 11.01 -9.83
CA HIS A 22 18.68 10.60 -10.78
C HIS A 22 18.09 11.88 -11.33
N GLU A 23 18.05 12.00 -12.64
CA GLU A 23 17.37 13.12 -13.28
C GLU A 23 15.85 12.92 -13.04
N LEU A 24 15.34 13.66 -12.06
CA LEU A 24 13.93 13.64 -11.74
C LEU A 24 13.13 14.44 -12.77
N PRO A 25 11.85 14.13 -13.02
CA PRO A 25 11.00 14.91 -13.91
C PRO A 25 10.88 16.35 -13.40
N ASP A 26 10.79 17.32 -14.31
CA ASP A 26 10.82 18.74 -13.97
C ASP A 26 9.46 19.35 -13.62
N PHE A 27 8.35 18.65 -13.80
CA PHE A 27 6.98 19.08 -13.52
C PHE A 27 6.59 20.44 -14.12
N ALA A 28 7.33 20.93 -15.12
CA ALA A 28 7.16 22.27 -15.65
C ALA A 28 5.78 22.50 -16.27
N GLU A 29 5.25 21.50 -16.95
CA GLU A 29 3.93 21.58 -17.61
C GLU A 29 2.81 21.65 -16.59
N GLU A 30 2.81 20.74 -15.57
CA GLU A 30 1.82 20.73 -14.49
C GLU A 30 1.82 22.05 -13.72
N ILE A 31 2.99 22.57 -13.41
CA ILE A 31 3.13 23.83 -12.68
C ILE A 31 2.72 25.04 -13.52
N ALA A 32 3.03 25.07 -14.80
CA ALA A 32 2.59 26.14 -15.70
C ALA A 32 1.06 26.17 -15.83
N ARG A 33 0.42 25.01 -15.98
CA ARG A 33 -1.02 24.84 -16.02
C ARG A 33 -1.67 25.29 -14.69
N LEU A 34 -1.14 24.85 -13.56
CA LEU A 34 -1.63 25.25 -12.23
C LEU A 34 -1.52 26.75 -12.00
N CYS A 35 -0.38 27.35 -12.37
CA CYS A 35 -0.14 28.78 -12.26
C CYS A 35 -1.21 29.57 -13.05
N ALA A 36 -1.48 29.20 -14.30
CA ALA A 36 -2.51 29.83 -15.10
C ALA A 36 -3.91 29.66 -14.48
N THR A 37 -4.27 28.43 -14.12
CA THR A 37 -5.59 28.10 -13.56
C THR A 37 -5.88 28.86 -12.25
N VAL A 38 -4.93 28.88 -11.31
CA VAL A 38 -5.10 29.55 -10.01
C VAL A 38 -5.23 31.07 -10.21
N TYR A 39 -4.42 31.65 -11.12
CA TYR A 39 -4.44 33.07 -11.37
C TYR A 39 -5.73 33.52 -12.09
N GLU A 40 -6.19 32.79 -13.09
CA GLU A 40 -7.43 33.10 -13.84
C GLU A 40 -8.67 33.01 -12.95
N GLN A 41 -8.75 31.94 -12.15
CA GLN A 41 -9.88 31.72 -11.25
C GLN A 41 -9.85 32.62 -10.01
N LYS A 42 -8.70 33.24 -9.68
CA LYS A 42 -8.45 33.99 -8.44
C LYS A 42 -8.85 33.21 -7.19
N LYS A 43 -8.75 31.89 -7.29
CA LYS A 43 -9.15 30.91 -6.29
C LYS A 43 -8.19 29.74 -6.28
N GLY A 44 -7.95 29.20 -5.06
CA GLY A 44 -7.13 28.00 -4.90
C GLY A 44 -7.77 26.75 -5.49
N VAL A 45 -6.91 25.82 -5.92
CA VAL A 45 -7.26 24.46 -6.31
C VAL A 45 -6.97 23.56 -5.12
N GLN A 46 -7.89 22.66 -4.77
CA GLN A 46 -7.72 21.78 -3.61
C GLN A 46 -6.95 20.50 -3.95
N HIS A 47 -7.11 20.00 -5.17
CA HIS A 47 -6.49 18.77 -5.66
C HIS A 47 -6.07 18.96 -7.10
N ASP A 48 -4.91 18.46 -7.45
CA ASP A 48 -4.44 18.32 -8.82
C ASP A 48 -3.97 16.90 -9.07
N THR A 49 -4.71 16.17 -9.89
CA THR A 49 -4.51 14.74 -10.12
C THR A 49 -3.27 14.45 -10.97
N GLU A 50 -2.90 15.37 -11.88
CA GLU A 50 -1.72 15.21 -12.72
C GLU A 50 -0.45 15.36 -11.88
N LEU A 51 -0.32 16.47 -11.13
CA LEU A 51 0.82 16.69 -10.24
C LEU A 51 0.93 15.61 -9.15
N LEU A 52 -0.21 15.13 -8.61
CA LEU A 52 -0.23 14.02 -7.65
C LEU A 52 0.29 12.74 -8.30
N SER A 53 -0.21 12.40 -9.48
CA SER A 53 0.20 11.20 -10.22
C SER A 53 1.69 11.23 -10.56
N SER A 54 2.19 12.34 -11.07
CA SER A 54 3.60 12.51 -11.44
C SER A 54 4.50 12.38 -10.21
N THR A 55 4.11 12.98 -9.08
CA THR A 55 4.82 12.83 -7.80
C THR A 55 4.82 11.38 -7.33
N ALA A 56 3.65 10.72 -7.30
CA ALA A 56 3.52 9.34 -6.85
C ALA A 56 4.34 8.37 -7.72
N LYS A 57 4.26 8.50 -9.05
CA LYS A 57 5.04 7.68 -9.99
C LYS A 57 6.54 7.85 -9.80
N THR A 58 7.00 9.09 -9.60
CA THR A 58 8.41 9.37 -9.32
C THR A 58 8.87 8.67 -8.05
N LEU A 59 8.14 8.80 -6.95
CA LEU A 59 8.51 8.20 -5.68
C LEU A 59 8.38 6.66 -5.71
N LEU A 60 7.38 6.10 -6.42
CA LEU A 60 7.25 4.65 -6.63
C LEU A 60 8.40 4.07 -7.44
N ASN A 61 8.92 4.80 -8.44
CA ASN A 61 10.13 4.39 -9.14
C ASN A 61 11.31 4.24 -8.16
N GLY A 62 11.45 5.16 -7.19
CA GLY A 62 12.42 5.02 -6.10
C GLY A 62 12.18 3.79 -5.22
N VAL A 63 10.91 3.49 -4.91
CA VAL A 63 10.54 2.28 -4.15
C VAL A 63 10.95 1.01 -4.90
N TYR A 64 10.56 0.89 -6.16
CA TYR A 64 10.86 -0.31 -6.96
C TYR A 64 12.35 -0.47 -7.23
N THR A 65 13.06 0.65 -7.47
CA THR A 65 14.53 0.65 -7.59
C THR A 65 15.19 0.14 -6.29
N GLY A 66 14.76 0.63 -5.15
CA GLY A 66 15.32 0.24 -3.85
C GLY A 66 14.97 -1.18 -3.43
N TYR A 67 13.73 -1.60 -3.67
CA TYR A 67 13.27 -2.96 -3.36
C TYR A 67 13.86 -4.01 -4.30
N GLY A 68 14.19 -3.62 -5.53
CA GLY A 68 14.69 -4.50 -6.59
C GLY A 68 13.59 -5.32 -7.30
N LYS A 69 12.34 -5.08 -6.96
CA LYS A 69 11.13 -5.72 -7.54
C LYS A 69 10.00 -4.71 -7.55
N ASP A 70 9.00 -4.94 -8.39
CA ASP A 70 7.72 -4.23 -8.40
C ASP A 70 6.55 -5.19 -8.11
N LEU A 71 5.34 -4.65 -7.97
CA LEU A 71 4.15 -5.45 -7.66
C LEU A 71 3.74 -6.42 -8.79
N VAL A 72 4.16 -6.18 -10.02
CA VAL A 72 3.87 -7.06 -11.16
C VAL A 72 4.81 -8.26 -11.18
N SER A 73 6.04 -8.09 -10.67
CA SER A 73 7.11 -9.10 -10.70
C SER A 73 7.12 -10.05 -9.50
N VAL A 74 6.25 -9.82 -8.50
CA VAL A 74 6.17 -10.65 -7.29
C VAL A 74 4.85 -11.38 -7.21
N ASP A 75 4.91 -12.63 -6.72
CA ASP A 75 3.70 -13.42 -6.51
C ASP A 75 2.86 -12.83 -5.36
N TRP A 76 1.56 -12.75 -5.58
CA TRP A 76 0.60 -12.11 -4.67
C TRP A 76 0.53 -12.75 -3.27
N ASP A 77 0.91 -14.01 -3.11
CA ASP A 77 0.89 -14.76 -1.85
C ASP A 77 2.18 -14.62 -1.03
N THR A 78 3.13 -13.79 -1.49
CA THR A 78 4.42 -13.57 -0.86
C THR A 78 4.40 -12.40 0.13
N PRO A 79 5.29 -12.39 1.15
CA PRO A 79 5.50 -11.23 2.01
C PRO A 79 5.97 -9.98 1.25
N ASP A 80 6.67 -10.16 0.12
CA ASP A 80 7.12 -9.07 -0.74
C ASP A 80 5.93 -8.30 -1.33
N TYR A 81 4.89 -8.99 -1.80
CA TYR A 81 3.69 -8.36 -2.34
C TYR A 81 2.98 -7.48 -1.31
N GLU A 82 2.79 -8.00 -0.09
CA GLU A 82 2.18 -7.24 1.01
C GLU A 82 3.02 -6.01 1.37
N THR A 83 4.34 -6.17 1.47
CA THR A 83 5.27 -5.08 1.80
C THR A 83 5.25 -4.00 0.72
N LEU A 84 5.36 -4.37 -0.55
CA LEU A 84 5.29 -3.44 -1.68
C LEU A 84 3.95 -2.73 -1.77
N THR A 85 2.84 -3.41 -1.46
CA THR A 85 1.52 -2.77 -1.39
C THR A 85 1.47 -1.71 -0.29
N ARG A 86 1.98 -2.00 0.91
CA ARG A 86 2.04 -1.02 2.02
C ARG A 86 2.90 0.19 1.66
N LEU A 87 4.07 -0.03 1.07
CA LEU A 87 4.96 1.04 0.59
C LEU A 87 4.26 1.90 -0.47
N THR A 88 3.59 1.27 -1.43
CA THR A 88 2.83 1.95 -2.49
C THR A 88 1.72 2.83 -1.92
N GLN A 89 0.90 2.30 -1.01
CA GLN A 89 -0.16 3.08 -0.36
C GLN A 89 0.38 4.26 0.44
N ASN A 90 1.53 4.08 1.10
CA ASN A 90 2.18 5.16 1.84
C ASN A 90 2.66 6.26 0.89
N VAL A 91 3.24 5.91 -0.27
CA VAL A 91 3.63 6.88 -1.31
C VAL A 91 2.45 7.67 -1.82
N PHE A 92 1.31 7.04 -2.15
CA PHE A 92 0.13 7.75 -2.62
C PHE A 92 -0.44 8.70 -1.55
N SER A 93 -0.51 8.24 -0.30
CA SER A 93 -0.96 9.08 0.82
C SER A 93 -0.04 10.28 1.04
N PHE A 94 1.26 10.08 0.95
CA PHE A 94 2.26 11.12 1.07
C PHE A 94 2.18 12.12 -0.09
N SER A 95 2.10 11.63 -1.33
CA SER A 95 1.98 12.46 -2.54
C SER A 95 0.72 13.33 -2.50
N ALA A 96 -0.40 12.80 -2.00
CA ALA A 96 -1.63 13.56 -1.82
C ALA A 96 -1.47 14.66 -0.76
N ALA A 97 -0.82 14.37 0.36
CA ALA A 97 -0.54 15.37 1.39
C ALA A 97 0.44 16.45 0.90
N LYS A 98 1.49 16.07 0.17
CA LYS A 98 2.44 16.99 -0.47
C LYS A 98 1.73 17.88 -1.49
N ASN A 99 0.91 17.30 -2.36
CA ASN A 99 0.11 18.02 -3.35
C ASN A 99 -0.78 19.08 -2.67
N TYR A 100 -1.50 18.72 -1.61
CA TYR A 100 -2.31 19.66 -0.85
C TYR A 100 -1.50 20.84 -0.31
N GLN A 101 -0.33 20.60 0.30
CA GLN A 101 0.53 21.67 0.84
C GLN A 101 1.11 22.55 -0.26
N GLN A 102 1.51 21.98 -1.38
CA GLN A 102 2.02 22.73 -2.51
C GLN A 102 0.94 23.63 -3.15
N LEU A 103 -0.26 23.09 -3.35
CA LEU A 103 -1.39 23.85 -3.88
C LEU A 103 -1.83 24.98 -2.94
N ARG A 104 -1.76 24.72 -1.63
CA ARG A 104 -1.98 25.76 -0.62
C ARG A 104 -0.93 26.86 -0.71
N ALA A 105 0.36 26.51 -0.79
CA ALA A 105 1.43 27.49 -0.94
C ALA A 105 1.28 28.33 -2.23
N ILE A 106 0.92 27.68 -3.35
CA ILE A 106 0.61 28.38 -4.63
C ILE A 106 -0.59 29.31 -4.44
N THR A 107 -1.64 28.87 -3.76
CA THR A 107 -2.83 29.69 -3.50
C THR A 107 -2.51 30.90 -2.63
N ASP A 108 -1.75 30.71 -1.57
CA ASP A 108 -1.33 31.78 -0.67
C ASP A 108 -0.45 32.80 -1.38
N ALA A 109 0.40 32.35 -2.33
CA ALA A 109 1.23 33.22 -3.15
C ALA A 109 0.46 34.11 -4.14
N LEU A 110 -0.84 33.89 -4.36
CA LEU A 110 -1.68 34.73 -5.24
C LEU A 110 -1.82 36.16 -4.69
N ARG A 111 -1.67 36.33 -3.37
CA ARG A 111 -1.77 37.63 -2.70
C ARG A 111 -0.44 38.08 -2.15
N ASP A 112 -0.22 39.39 -2.12
CA ASP A 112 0.91 40.01 -1.45
C ASP A 112 0.69 40.11 0.08
N GLU A 113 1.66 40.70 0.79
CA GLU A 113 1.60 40.88 2.25
C GLU A 113 0.49 41.83 2.71
N ASP A 114 0.07 42.73 1.83
CA ASP A 114 -1.03 43.68 2.07
C ASP A 114 -2.42 43.10 1.68
N GLY A 115 -2.46 41.84 1.21
CA GLY A 115 -3.67 41.14 0.78
C GLY A 115 -4.13 41.47 -0.64
N GLY A 116 -3.39 42.32 -1.38
CA GLY A 116 -3.62 42.65 -2.77
C GLY A 116 -3.33 41.48 -3.71
N LEU A 117 -3.98 41.43 -4.87
CA LEU A 117 -3.65 40.44 -5.91
C LEU A 117 -2.32 40.82 -6.56
N ARG A 118 -1.36 39.86 -6.58
CA ARG A 118 -0.10 40.02 -7.35
C ARG A 118 -0.40 40.17 -8.85
N THR A 119 0.53 40.82 -9.56
CA THR A 119 0.55 40.70 -11.02
C THR A 119 0.78 39.28 -11.45
N PHE A 120 0.39 38.88 -12.66
CA PHE A 120 0.66 37.52 -13.15
C PHE A 120 2.15 37.19 -13.18
N GLN A 121 2.98 38.18 -13.52
CA GLN A 121 4.43 37.97 -13.56
C GLN A 121 5.02 37.72 -12.16
N ASP A 122 4.66 38.55 -11.18
CA ASP A 122 5.12 38.36 -9.79
C ASP A 122 4.61 37.03 -9.21
N PHE A 123 3.35 36.69 -9.49
CA PHE A 123 2.78 35.40 -9.07
C PHE A 123 3.54 34.22 -9.68
N LYS A 124 3.85 34.27 -10.98
CA LYS A 124 4.63 33.24 -11.68
C LYS A 124 6.01 33.05 -11.05
N GLU A 125 6.68 34.10 -10.65
CA GLU A 125 7.99 34.04 -9.98
C GLU A 125 7.90 33.37 -8.61
N GLN A 126 6.83 33.68 -7.84
CA GLN A 126 6.57 33.00 -6.57
C GLN A 126 6.28 31.51 -6.77
N VAL A 127 5.47 31.15 -7.77
CA VAL A 127 5.17 29.76 -8.10
C VAL A 127 6.42 29.01 -8.54
N ALA A 128 7.31 29.63 -9.29
CA ALA A 128 8.60 29.01 -9.68
C ALA A 128 9.48 28.72 -8.44
N THR A 129 9.51 29.62 -7.47
CA THR A 129 10.23 29.42 -6.18
C THR A 129 9.63 28.24 -5.40
N ILE A 130 8.29 28.16 -5.31
CA ILE A 130 7.59 27.06 -4.68
C ILE A 130 7.89 25.75 -5.39
N ASN A 131 7.83 25.72 -6.72
CA ASN A 131 8.14 24.54 -7.52
C ASN A 131 9.55 24.04 -7.27
N ASN A 132 10.54 24.92 -7.31
CA ASN A 132 11.93 24.54 -7.06
C ASN A 132 12.11 23.90 -5.66
N LYS A 133 11.42 24.43 -4.65
CA LYS A 133 11.47 23.89 -3.29
C LYS A 133 10.83 22.51 -3.21
N PHE A 134 9.58 22.35 -3.70
CA PHE A 134 8.81 21.13 -3.56
C PHE A 134 9.26 20.02 -4.53
N ASN A 135 9.50 20.36 -5.79
CA ASN A 135 9.65 19.38 -6.87
C ASN A 135 11.08 19.21 -7.37
N VAL A 136 12.04 20.02 -6.90
CA VAL A 136 13.47 19.82 -7.17
C VAL A 136 14.18 19.45 -5.88
N THR A 137 14.30 20.38 -4.93
CA THR A 137 15.13 20.19 -3.73
C THR A 137 14.58 19.10 -2.79
N TRP A 138 13.30 19.16 -2.46
CA TRP A 138 12.71 18.20 -1.51
C TRP A 138 12.40 16.85 -2.16
N LEU A 139 11.94 16.84 -3.41
CA LEU A 139 11.63 15.60 -4.11
C LEU A 139 12.86 14.70 -4.27
N GLN A 140 14.06 15.26 -4.46
CA GLN A 140 15.28 14.45 -4.50
C GLN A 140 15.51 13.71 -3.19
N THR A 141 15.39 14.42 -2.05
CA THR A 141 15.54 13.79 -0.71
C THR A 141 14.46 12.73 -0.45
N GLU A 142 13.23 12.99 -0.88
CA GLU A 142 12.11 12.06 -0.77
C GLU A 142 12.32 10.81 -1.62
N TYR A 143 12.81 10.97 -2.84
CA TYR A 143 13.16 9.89 -3.74
C TYR A 143 14.28 9.00 -3.18
N ASP A 144 15.37 9.62 -2.70
CA ASP A 144 16.48 8.89 -2.07
C ASP A 144 16.02 8.15 -0.80
N THR A 145 15.08 8.74 -0.07
CA THR A 145 14.46 8.10 1.09
C THR A 145 13.60 6.90 0.69
N CYS A 146 12.86 6.98 -0.42
CA CYS A 146 12.14 5.83 -0.97
C CYS A 146 13.09 4.67 -1.31
N ILE A 147 14.20 4.94 -1.98
CA ILE A 147 15.22 3.92 -2.30
C ILE A 147 15.74 3.28 -1.01
N ALA A 148 16.23 4.10 -0.06
CA ALA A 148 16.83 3.60 1.17
C ALA A 148 15.85 2.76 1.99
N THR A 149 14.62 3.24 2.16
CA THR A 149 13.57 2.58 2.94
C THR A 149 13.14 1.27 2.26
N ALA A 150 12.92 1.29 0.95
CA ALA A 150 12.52 0.10 0.21
C ALA A 150 13.62 -0.98 0.22
N THR A 151 14.89 -0.59 0.09
CA THR A 151 16.03 -1.52 0.21
C THR A 151 16.05 -2.20 1.58
N GLN A 152 15.85 -1.43 2.66
CA GLN A 152 15.82 -2.00 4.00
C GLN A 152 14.55 -2.85 4.23
N SER A 153 13.43 -2.50 3.61
CA SER A 153 12.20 -3.29 3.68
C SER A 153 12.37 -4.66 3.00
N ALA A 154 13.00 -4.72 1.82
CA ALA A 154 13.33 -5.97 1.15
C ALA A 154 14.25 -6.86 2.01
N ARG A 155 15.32 -6.26 2.57
CA ARG A 155 16.23 -6.97 3.47
C ARG A 155 15.54 -7.50 4.72
N TRP A 156 14.56 -6.77 5.25
CA TRP A 156 13.79 -7.23 6.41
C TRP A 156 13.04 -8.53 6.11
N GLN A 157 12.44 -8.67 4.92
CA GLN A 157 11.77 -9.90 4.52
C GLN A 157 12.77 -11.06 4.41
N GLU A 158 13.97 -10.81 3.87
CA GLU A 158 15.04 -11.80 3.82
C GLU A 158 15.51 -12.23 5.23
N PHE A 159 15.69 -11.26 6.14
CA PHE A 159 16.08 -11.54 7.52
C PHE A 159 15.04 -12.38 8.26
N LYS A 160 13.77 -12.08 8.06
CA LYS A 160 12.67 -12.88 8.62
C LYS A 160 12.64 -14.30 8.06
N ALA A 161 12.83 -14.45 6.75
CA ALA A 161 12.87 -15.77 6.11
C ALA A 161 14.07 -16.63 6.57
N GLN A 162 15.20 -16.00 6.88
CA GLN A 162 16.45 -16.68 7.28
C GLN A 162 16.69 -16.68 8.79
N GLN A 163 15.74 -16.21 9.58
CA GLN A 163 15.87 -16.02 11.04
C GLN A 163 16.28 -17.29 11.80
N SER A 164 15.93 -18.48 11.30
CA SER A 164 16.34 -19.77 11.92
C SER A 164 17.83 -20.07 11.76
N LEU A 165 18.46 -19.55 10.70
CA LEU A 165 19.89 -19.74 10.41
C LEU A 165 20.74 -18.56 10.92
N PHE A 166 20.18 -17.36 10.85
CA PHE A 166 20.83 -16.11 11.28
C PHE A 166 19.91 -15.37 12.24
N PRO A 167 19.91 -15.76 13.52
CA PRO A 167 18.93 -15.21 14.49
C PRO A 167 19.28 -13.80 14.97
N TYR A 168 20.44 -13.24 14.62
CA TYR A 168 20.92 -11.95 15.08
C TYR A 168 21.14 -10.95 13.94
N LEU A 169 20.85 -9.69 14.23
CA LEU A 169 21.22 -8.55 13.38
C LEU A 169 22.11 -7.60 14.16
N ARG A 170 23.03 -6.95 13.45
CA ARG A 170 23.88 -5.87 13.96
C ARG A 170 23.58 -4.58 13.22
N TYR A 171 23.39 -3.51 13.97
CA TYR A 171 23.27 -2.16 13.38
C TYR A 171 24.65 -1.68 12.92
N GLN A 172 24.76 -1.27 11.67
CA GLN A 172 25.99 -0.80 11.07
C GLN A 172 25.80 0.58 10.45
N THR A 173 26.64 1.52 10.87
CA THR A 173 26.73 2.82 10.22
C THR A 173 27.65 2.78 9.01
N ALA A 174 27.58 3.81 8.13
CA ALA A 174 28.49 3.93 7.00
C ALA A 174 29.96 4.14 7.40
N GLY A 175 30.25 4.46 8.68
CA GLY A 175 31.58 4.55 9.25
C GLY A 175 32.38 5.80 8.86
N ASP A 176 31.81 6.72 8.11
CA ASP A 176 32.46 7.98 7.69
C ASP A 176 32.05 9.19 8.54
N ASP A 177 32.65 10.36 8.22
CA ASP A 177 32.41 11.60 8.98
C ASP A 177 31.01 12.19 8.77
N SER A 178 30.29 11.75 7.73
CA SER A 178 28.90 12.17 7.45
C SER A 178 27.85 11.43 8.29
N VAL A 179 28.27 10.42 9.09
CA VAL A 179 27.37 9.72 10.01
C VAL A 179 27.01 10.65 11.17
N ARG A 180 25.70 10.82 11.42
CA ARG A 180 25.21 11.64 12.54
C ARG A 180 25.63 11.06 13.88
N ASN A 181 25.88 11.91 14.88
CA ASN A 181 26.32 11.48 16.20
C ASN A 181 25.33 10.52 16.87
N GLU A 182 24.02 10.78 16.73
CA GLU A 182 22.95 9.92 17.24
C GLU A 182 22.94 8.53 16.59
N HIS A 183 23.30 8.43 15.32
CA HIS A 183 23.43 7.13 14.63
C HIS A 183 24.71 6.38 15.03
N ARG A 184 25.79 7.10 15.35
CA ARG A 184 27.02 6.47 15.84
C ARG A 184 26.79 5.71 17.14
N LEU A 185 25.83 6.14 17.99
CA LEU A 185 25.46 5.46 19.23
C LEU A 185 24.78 4.09 18.98
N LEU A 186 24.21 3.89 17.80
CA LEU A 186 23.59 2.61 17.41
C LEU A 186 24.61 1.62 16.83
N ASN A 187 25.77 2.11 16.36
CA ASN A 187 26.74 1.29 15.65
C ASN A 187 27.24 0.12 16.51
N GLY A 188 27.17 -1.07 15.97
CA GLY A 188 27.60 -2.30 16.63
C GLY A 188 26.57 -2.94 17.56
N ILE A 189 25.43 -2.27 17.85
CA ILE A 189 24.34 -2.88 18.63
C ILE A 189 23.88 -4.14 17.90
N THR A 190 23.98 -5.28 18.59
CA THR A 190 23.61 -6.59 18.07
C THR A 190 22.46 -7.14 18.89
N LYS A 191 21.36 -7.51 18.21
CA LYS A 191 20.12 -7.98 18.81
C LYS A 191 19.51 -9.10 17.96
N ARG A 192 18.71 -9.97 18.60
CA ARG A 192 17.92 -10.94 17.85
C ARG A 192 16.97 -10.24 16.87
N VAL A 193 16.68 -10.90 15.75
CA VAL A 193 15.76 -10.37 14.71
C VAL A 193 14.37 -10.03 15.28
N ASP A 194 13.93 -10.75 16.31
CA ASP A 194 12.63 -10.56 16.98
C ASP A 194 12.69 -9.60 18.19
N ASP A 195 13.88 -9.03 18.52
CA ASP A 195 14.01 -8.05 19.61
C ASP A 195 13.25 -6.76 19.30
N PRO A 196 12.51 -6.21 20.30
CA PRO A 196 11.80 -4.92 20.17
C PRO A 196 12.66 -3.72 19.74
N PHE A 197 13.98 -3.82 19.91
CA PHE A 197 14.94 -2.82 19.41
C PHE A 197 14.68 -2.49 17.93
N TRP A 198 14.49 -3.51 17.09
CA TRP A 198 14.32 -3.35 15.66
C TRP A 198 12.99 -2.69 15.27
N ARG A 199 11.98 -2.71 16.13
CA ARG A 199 10.73 -1.97 15.90
C ARG A 199 10.92 -0.45 15.92
N THR A 200 11.96 0.01 16.64
CA THR A 200 12.23 1.44 16.85
C THR A 200 13.43 1.94 16.06
N TYR A 201 14.47 1.12 15.95
CA TYR A 201 15.77 1.57 15.44
C TYR A 201 16.21 0.86 14.15
N TYR A 202 15.30 0.16 13.49
CA TYR A 202 15.63 -0.41 12.19
C TYR A 202 15.87 0.72 11.16
N PRO A 203 17.00 0.72 10.42
CA PRO A 203 17.31 1.80 9.48
C PRO A 203 16.33 1.83 8.29
N PRO A 204 16.17 3.02 7.62
CA PRO A 204 16.87 4.28 7.85
C PRO A 204 16.28 5.09 9.02
N ASN A 205 17.14 5.71 9.82
CA ASN A 205 16.75 6.50 10.99
C ASN A 205 16.85 8.01 10.77
N GLY A 206 16.75 8.48 9.55
CA GLY A 206 16.79 9.90 9.18
C GLY A 206 16.89 10.11 7.68
N TRP A 207 16.67 11.34 7.24
CA TRP A 207 16.87 11.74 5.85
C TRP A 207 18.30 11.43 5.38
N ASN A 208 18.46 10.87 4.19
CA ASN A 208 19.76 10.48 3.62
C ASN A 208 20.57 9.55 4.56
N CYS A 209 19.90 8.74 5.36
CA CYS A 209 20.56 7.77 6.23
C CYS A 209 21.14 6.62 5.38
N ARG A 210 22.43 6.31 5.62
CA ARG A 210 23.16 5.23 4.96
C ARG A 210 23.50 4.08 5.92
N CYS A 211 22.84 4.03 7.08
CA CYS A 211 22.98 2.94 8.01
C CYS A 211 22.21 1.72 7.52
N GLU A 212 22.64 0.54 7.94
CA GLU A 212 22.01 -0.73 7.59
C GLU A 212 21.98 -1.69 8.78
N ALA A 213 21.12 -2.70 8.71
CA ALA A 213 21.19 -3.87 9.54
C ALA A 213 21.87 -4.99 8.76
N ILE A 214 22.75 -5.75 9.42
CA ILE A 214 23.44 -6.88 8.83
C ILE A 214 23.22 -8.14 9.66
N GLN A 215 23.08 -9.30 9.00
CA GLN A 215 23.01 -10.59 9.67
C GLN A 215 24.36 -10.97 10.30
N VAL A 216 24.30 -11.57 11.48
CA VAL A 216 25.48 -12.06 12.20
C VAL A 216 25.29 -13.54 12.48
N PRO A 217 26.29 -14.41 12.15
CA PRO A 217 26.25 -15.83 12.51
C PRO A 217 26.20 -16.04 14.02
N ASP A 218 25.53 -17.11 14.48
CA ASP A 218 25.27 -17.38 15.91
C ASP A 218 26.55 -17.62 16.73
N ASP A 219 27.58 -18.21 16.12
CA ASP A 219 28.84 -18.60 16.76
C ASP A 219 29.75 -17.43 17.12
N ASP A 220 29.49 -16.22 16.57
CA ASP A 220 30.31 -15.01 16.73
C ASP A 220 29.55 -13.87 17.45
N VAL A 221 28.46 -14.20 18.16
CA VAL A 221 27.57 -13.17 18.70
C VAL A 221 27.79 -12.95 20.19
N GLU A 222 28.20 -11.72 20.53
CA GLU A 222 27.94 -11.14 21.83
C GLU A 222 26.73 -10.20 21.70
N GLU A 223 25.57 -10.64 22.21
CA GLU A 223 24.37 -9.84 22.20
C GLU A 223 24.55 -8.61 23.10
N THR A 224 24.31 -7.42 22.57
CA THR A 224 24.39 -6.18 23.34
C THR A 224 23.38 -6.23 24.50
N PRO A 225 23.80 -6.08 25.78
CA PRO A 225 22.89 -6.13 26.92
C PRO A 225 21.72 -5.16 26.74
N GLY A 226 20.56 -5.51 27.31
CA GLY A 226 19.36 -4.69 27.32
C GLY A 226 19.56 -3.40 28.11
N THR A 227 20.25 -2.44 27.55
CA THR A 227 20.40 -1.09 28.07
C THR A 227 19.35 -0.16 27.45
N SER A 228 19.07 0.92 28.13
CA SER A 228 18.06 1.92 27.85
C SER A 228 18.20 2.63 26.51
N TYR A 229 18.15 1.89 25.38
CA TYR A 229 18.11 2.53 24.05
C TYR A 229 16.82 3.30 23.79
N ASN A 230 15.81 3.20 24.64
CA ASN A 230 14.61 4.04 24.59
C ASN A 230 14.90 5.56 24.73
N THR A 231 16.11 5.92 25.12
CA THR A 231 16.58 7.31 25.31
C THR A 231 17.48 7.80 24.18
N LEU A 232 17.76 6.99 23.14
CA LEU A 232 18.60 7.44 22.03
C LEU A 232 17.91 8.55 21.25
N PRO A 233 18.63 9.63 20.91
CA PRO A 233 18.05 10.86 20.37
C PRO A 233 17.74 10.78 18.86
N ILE A 234 17.14 9.66 18.41
CA ILE A 234 16.63 9.54 17.05
C ILE A 234 15.33 10.31 16.92
N ASP A 235 15.17 11.04 15.82
CA ASP A 235 13.93 11.76 15.52
C ASP A 235 12.73 10.80 15.58
N PRO A 236 11.69 11.12 16.36
CA PRO A 236 10.49 10.26 16.48
C PRO A 236 9.87 9.85 15.15
N MET A 237 9.98 10.66 14.11
CA MET A 237 9.48 10.36 12.78
C MET A 237 10.17 9.13 12.17
N PHE A 238 11.43 8.86 12.52
CA PHE A 238 12.22 7.75 12.01
C PHE A 238 12.35 6.58 13.00
N ARG A 239 11.57 6.59 14.08
CA ARG A 239 11.50 5.46 15.04
C ARG A 239 10.49 4.43 14.57
N THR A 240 10.82 3.71 13.52
CA THR A 240 9.93 2.68 12.94
C THR A 240 10.76 1.61 12.25
N ASN A 241 10.17 0.43 12.09
CA ASN A 241 10.68 -0.60 11.21
C ASN A 241 9.88 -0.55 9.90
N CYS A 242 10.50 -0.05 8.83
CA CYS A 242 9.87 0.07 7.54
C CYS A 242 9.48 -1.29 6.92
N GLY A 243 10.26 -2.35 7.22
CA GLY A 243 9.98 -3.70 6.74
C GLY A 243 8.76 -4.35 7.41
N GLU A 244 8.39 -3.92 8.63
CA GLU A 244 7.17 -4.35 9.31
C GLU A 244 5.97 -3.48 8.97
N THR A 245 6.19 -2.17 8.89
CA THR A 245 5.09 -1.20 8.77
C THR A 245 4.77 -0.80 7.34
N GLY A 246 5.73 -0.92 6.42
CA GLY A 246 5.62 -0.38 5.05
C GLY A 246 5.55 1.15 5.01
N LEU A 247 6.01 1.83 6.06
CA LEU A 247 5.99 3.28 6.14
C LEU A 247 7.33 3.88 5.71
N ILE A 248 7.32 4.61 4.59
CA ILE A 248 8.43 5.46 4.15
C ILE A 248 8.29 6.82 4.81
N PHE A 249 7.08 7.38 4.76
CA PHE A 249 6.72 8.69 5.28
C PHE A 249 5.66 8.54 6.36
N PRO A 250 6.06 8.46 7.64
CA PRO A 250 5.12 8.33 8.76
C PRO A 250 4.22 9.57 8.92
N LYS A 251 3.10 9.40 9.61
CA LYS A 251 2.10 10.48 9.84
C LYS A 251 2.65 11.72 10.57
N GLY A 252 3.80 11.61 11.21
CA GLY A 252 4.53 12.76 11.80
C GLY A 252 5.20 13.67 10.77
N HIS A 253 5.23 13.31 9.50
CA HIS A 253 5.83 14.13 8.45
C HIS A 253 5.11 15.48 8.32
N PRO A 254 5.84 16.61 8.16
CA PRO A 254 5.25 17.96 8.09
C PRO A 254 4.14 18.11 7.04
N TYR A 255 4.20 17.37 5.92
CA TYR A 255 3.13 17.47 4.91
C TYR A 255 1.77 17.01 5.41
N TYR A 256 1.69 16.11 6.40
CA TYR A 256 0.40 15.73 6.98
C TYR A 256 -0.15 16.75 7.97
N THR A 257 0.69 17.71 8.45
CA THR A 257 0.27 18.70 9.44
C THR A 257 -0.79 19.64 8.87
N GLY A 258 -1.97 19.65 9.50
CA GLY A 258 -3.08 20.50 9.08
C GLY A 258 -3.79 20.06 7.79
N VAL A 259 -3.46 18.86 7.25
CA VAL A 259 -4.18 18.28 6.11
C VAL A 259 -5.24 17.30 6.63
N PRO A 260 -6.53 17.54 6.36
CA PRO A 260 -7.57 16.59 6.74
C PRO A 260 -7.40 15.26 6.01
N SER A 261 -7.49 14.14 6.74
CA SER A 261 -7.38 12.81 6.13
C SER A 261 -8.43 12.56 5.02
N ALA A 262 -9.59 13.22 5.11
CA ALA A 262 -10.61 13.18 4.05
C ALA A 262 -10.10 13.78 2.74
N GLU A 263 -9.33 14.87 2.78
CA GLU A 263 -8.78 15.50 1.57
C GLU A 263 -7.71 14.61 0.91
N ILE A 264 -6.89 13.91 1.70
CA ILE A 264 -5.94 12.91 1.17
C ILE A 264 -6.68 11.80 0.44
N ARG A 265 -7.71 11.21 1.09
CA ARG A 265 -8.50 10.13 0.47
C ARG A 265 -9.22 10.59 -0.80
N LYS A 266 -9.81 11.79 -0.78
CA LYS A 266 -10.47 12.39 -1.95
C LYS A 266 -9.49 12.58 -3.10
N ALA A 267 -8.31 13.16 -2.83
CA ALA A 267 -7.29 13.38 -3.86
C ALA A 267 -6.94 12.07 -4.59
N ILE A 268 -6.73 10.97 -3.84
CA ILE A 268 -6.44 9.66 -4.43
C ILE A 268 -7.66 9.10 -5.17
N ALA A 269 -8.87 9.24 -4.62
CA ALA A 269 -10.11 8.78 -5.25
C ALA A 269 -10.48 9.56 -6.54
N TYR A 270 -9.93 10.75 -6.74
CA TYR A 270 -10.08 11.51 -7.97
C TYR A 270 -9.06 11.16 -9.05
N LEU A 271 -8.04 10.36 -8.73
CA LEU A 271 -7.12 9.89 -9.76
C LEU A 271 -7.86 9.16 -10.88
N PRO A 272 -7.42 9.31 -12.12
CA PRO A 272 -7.93 8.50 -13.22
C PRO A 272 -7.52 7.03 -13.01
N PRO A 273 -8.30 6.05 -13.51
CA PRO A 273 -8.07 4.63 -13.25
C PRO A 273 -6.64 4.17 -13.54
N GLU A 274 -6.06 4.61 -14.66
CA GLU A 274 -4.68 4.28 -15.06
C GLU A 274 -3.59 4.76 -14.07
N ASN A 275 -3.96 5.61 -13.11
CA ASN A 275 -3.07 6.12 -12.06
C ASN A 275 -3.48 5.66 -10.65
N ALA A 276 -4.67 5.06 -10.51
CA ALA A 276 -5.25 4.65 -9.24
C ALA A 276 -5.22 3.13 -9.03
N TYR A 277 -5.02 2.36 -10.11
CA TYR A 277 -4.97 0.90 -10.04
C TYR A 277 -3.57 0.38 -10.35
N ILE A 278 -3.23 -0.71 -9.68
CA ILE A 278 -2.06 -1.54 -9.93
C ILE A 278 -2.55 -2.76 -10.67
N ASP A 279 -2.06 -2.96 -11.87
CA ASP A 279 -2.42 -4.08 -12.70
C ASP A 279 -1.48 -5.25 -12.41
N THR A 280 -2.03 -6.36 -11.97
CA THR A 280 -1.32 -7.61 -11.73
C THR A 280 -2.10 -8.76 -12.37
N TYR A 281 -1.74 -10.00 -12.11
CA TYR A 281 -2.49 -11.16 -12.57
C TYR A 281 -2.44 -12.29 -11.54
N ILE A 282 -3.45 -13.16 -11.59
CA ILE A 282 -3.48 -14.43 -10.88
C ILE A 282 -3.48 -15.55 -11.92
N GLN A 283 -2.54 -16.48 -11.78
CA GLN A 283 -2.55 -17.70 -12.58
C GLN A 283 -3.56 -18.71 -12.04
N ALA A 284 -4.57 -19.03 -12.83
CA ALA A 284 -5.62 -19.95 -12.44
C ALA A 284 -6.11 -20.80 -13.64
N GLY A 285 -6.13 -22.11 -13.48
CA GLY A 285 -6.62 -23.00 -14.53
C GLY A 285 -5.87 -22.92 -15.86
N GLY A 286 -4.57 -22.59 -15.82
CA GLY A 286 -3.71 -22.45 -17.02
C GLY A 286 -3.89 -21.14 -17.78
N ARG A 287 -4.51 -20.12 -17.17
CA ARG A 287 -4.70 -18.78 -17.73
C ARG A 287 -4.23 -17.72 -16.74
N ASP A 288 -3.77 -16.60 -17.25
CA ASP A 288 -3.46 -15.40 -16.48
C ASP A 288 -4.71 -14.52 -16.45
N VAL A 289 -5.28 -14.30 -15.27
CA VAL A 289 -6.45 -13.45 -15.08
C VAL A 289 -5.99 -12.09 -14.58
N PRO A 290 -6.28 -11.00 -15.32
CA PRO A 290 -5.94 -9.65 -14.89
C PRO A 290 -6.63 -9.28 -13.57
N ILE A 291 -5.88 -8.68 -12.67
CA ILE A 291 -6.35 -8.17 -11.39
C ILE A 291 -5.97 -6.69 -11.30
N HIS A 292 -6.97 -5.83 -11.18
CA HIS A 292 -6.84 -4.39 -11.04
C HIS A 292 -7.00 -4.03 -9.56
N GLN A 293 -5.90 -3.92 -8.84
CA GLN A 293 -5.93 -3.58 -7.42
C GLN A 293 -5.92 -2.06 -7.23
N HIS A 294 -6.98 -1.50 -6.67
CA HIS A 294 -6.98 -0.08 -6.34
C HIS A 294 -5.97 0.22 -5.21
N VAL A 295 -5.22 1.33 -5.34
CA VAL A 295 -4.17 1.73 -4.37
C VAL A 295 -4.70 2.01 -2.94
N MET A 296 -6.02 2.18 -2.76
CA MET A 296 -6.67 2.29 -1.46
C MET A 296 -7.41 1.00 -1.05
N HIS A 297 -7.18 -0.15 -1.69
CA HIS A 297 -7.74 -1.42 -1.21
C HIS A 297 -7.15 -1.77 0.17
N GLY A 298 -7.99 -2.24 1.10
CA GLY A 298 -7.57 -2.50 2.49
C GLY A 298 -6.44 -3.54 2.56
N VAL A 299 -5.25 -3.12 3.01
CA VAL A 299 -4.06 -4.00 3.06
C VAL A 299 -4.27 -5.18 3.99
N ASP A 300 -4.94 -4.99 5.11
CA ASP A 300 -5.13 -6.05 6.11
C ASP A 300 -6.08 -7.17 5.59
N GLU A 301 -6.92 -6.86 4.62
CA GLU A 301 -7.85 -7.79 3.97
C GLU A 301 -7.30 -8.34 2.65
N LEU A 302 -6.31 -7.66 2.05
CA LEU A 302 -5.81 -7.92 0.70
C LEU A 302 -5.43 -9.39 0.48
N ARG A 303 -4.57 -9.93 1.33
CA ARG A 303 -4.11 -11.32 1.20
C ARG A 303 -5.28 -12.32 1.26
N GLY A 304 -6.22 -12.08 2.19
CA GLY A 304 -7.41 -12.92 2.32
C GLY A 304 -8.32 -12.83 1.11
N ASN A 305 -8.49 -11.63 0.55
CA ASN A 305 -9.30 -11.40 -0.63
C ASN A 305 -8.67 -12.04 -1.88
N LEU A 306 -7.35 -11.92 -2.05
CA LEU A 306 -6.63 -12.57 -3.16
C LEU A 306 -6.65 -14.09 -3.05
N GLU A 307 -6.57 -14.65 -1.84
CA GLU A 307 -6.70 -16.10 -1.60
C GLU A 307 -8.08 -16.62 -2.04
N VAL A 308 -9.15 -15.96 -1.61
CA VAL A 308 -10.53 -16.32 -2.01
C VAL A 308 -10.71 -16.15 -3.51
N LEU A 309 -10.20 -15.07 -4.07
CA LEU A 309 -10.26 -14.80 -5.50
C LEU A 309 -9.50 -15.84 -6.31
N SER A 310 -8.29 -16.21 -5.91
CA SER A 310 -7.49 -17.25 -6.57
C SER A 310 -8.23 -18.60 -6.63
N ASP A 311 -8.83 -19.01 -5.51
CA ASP A 311 -9.63 -20.22 -5.46
C ASP A 311 -10.86 -20.14 -6.38
N LEU A 312 -11.55 -19.00 -6.38
CA LEU A 312 -12.70 -18.75 -7.21
C LEU A 312 -12.35 -18.81 -8.71
N LEU A 313 -11.22 -18.22 -9.11
CA LEU A 313 -10.75 -18.21 -10.49
C LEU A 313 -10.37 -19.61 -11.01
N ARG A 314 -10.00 -20.54 -10.12
CA ARG A 314 -9.79 -21.96 -10.50
C ARG A 314 -11.08 -22.69 -10.82
N ILE A 315 -12.19 -22.26 -10.24
CA ILE A 315 -13.51 -22.89 -10.35
C ILE A 315 -14.34 -22.23 -11.45
N LYS A 316 -14.25 -20.90 -11.57
CA LYS A 316 -15.00 -20.06 -12.50
C LYS A 316 -14.09 -19.62 -13.63
N ASP A 317 -14.03 -20.44 -14.70
CA ASP A 317 -13.21 -20.18 -15.88
C ASP A 317 -13.77 -19.05 -16.78
N ASP A 318 -14.99 -18.61 -16.52
CA ASP A 318 -15.69 -17.52 -17.20
C ASP A 318 -15.45 -16.13 -16.60
N ILE A 319 -14.76 -16.02 -15.44
CA ILE A 319 -14.28 -14.73 -14.93
C ILE A 319 -13.08 -14.28 -15.78
N THR A 320 -13.21 -13.15 -16.44
CA THR A 320 -12.21 -12.61 -17.37
C THR A 320 -11.24 -11.64 -16.75
N GLU A 321 -11.68 -10.92 -15.71
CA GLU A 321 -10.86 -9.99 -14.91
C GLU A 321 -11.51 -9.74 -13.56
N ALA A 322 -10.76 -9.16 -12.60
CA ALA A 322 -11.29 -8.74 -11.32
C ALA A 322 -10.69 -7.39 -10.89
N SER A 323 -11.54 -6.51 -10.37
CA SER A 323 -11.11 -5.23 -9.79
C SER A 323 -11.29 -5.27 -8.28
N LEU A 324 -10.21 -5.15 -7.50
CA LEU A 324 -10.24 -4.99 -6.05
C LEU A 324 -10.57 -3.53 -5.73
N LEU A 325 -11.68 -3.32 -5.04
CA LEU A 325 -12.26 -2.00 -4.81
C LEU A 325 -11.53 -1.21 -3.71
N PRO A 326 -11.55 0.13 -3.75
CA PRO A 326 -11.00 0.95 -2.67
C PRO A 326 -11.85 0.88 -1.41
N GLU A 327 -11.18 0.98 -0.27
CA GLU A 327 -11.85 1.22 1.00
C GLU A 327 -12.25 2.71 1.11
N ILE A 328 -13.51 3.01 0.88
CA ILE A 328 -14.07 4.35 0.94
C ILE A 328 -14.71 4.59 2.31
N HIS A 329 -14.21 5.59 3.03
CA HIS A 329 -14.76 5.98 4.32
C HIS A 329 -16.24 6.43 4.19
N ALA A 330 -17.07 6.10 5.17
CA ALA A 330 -18.52 6.39 5.13
C ALA A 330 -18.87 7.87 4.84
N LYS A 331 -18.05 8.81 5.34
CA LYS A 331 -18.22 10.26 5.07
C LYS A 331 -17.92 10.65 3.64
N ASP A 332 -17.21 9.83 2.90
CA ASP A 332 -16.79 10.05 1.52
C ASP A 332 -17.60 9.20 0.53
N SER A 333 -18.73 8.63 0.98
CA SER A 333 -19.57 7.68 0.21
C SER A 333 -20.05 8.22 -1.15
N ALA A 334 -20.10 9.53 -1.33
CA ALA A 334 -20.40 10.16 -2.63
C ALA A 334 -19.37 9.84 -3.74
N LEU A 335 -18.17 9.36 -3.38
CA LEU A 335 -17.15 8.94 -4.34
C LEU A 335 -17.35 7.51 -4.86
N LYS A 336 -18.12 6.68 -4.16
CA LYS A 336 -18.29 5.25 -4.48
C LYS A 336 -18.77 4.97 -5.92
N PRO A 337 -19.72 5.73 -6.50
CA PRO A 337 -20.17 5.45 -7.87
C PRO A 337 -19.06 5.41 -8.92
N LYS A 338 -17.89 6.00 -8.64
CA LYS A 338 -16.74 5.95 -9.56
C LYS A 338 -16.10 4.55 -9.69
N PHE A 339 -16.30 3.69 -8.71
CA PHE A 339 -15.60 2.40 -8.58
C PHE A 339 -16.50 1.19 -8.79
N TYR A 340 -17.80 1.43 -8.92
CA TYR A 340 -18.79 0.37 -9.05
C TYR A 340 -19.42 0.40 -10.44
N PRO A 341 -20.01 -0.71 -10.91
CA PRO A 341 -20.70 -0.75 -12.19
C PRO A 341 -21.76 0.35 -12.32
N ASP A 342 -21.92 0.90 -13.53
CA ASP A 342 -22.90 1.93 -13.81
C ASP A 342 -24.31 1.48 -13.39
N GLY A 343 -25.01 2.35 -12.66
CA GLY A 343 -26.38 2.09 -12.19
C GLY A 343 -26.48 1.09 -11.04
N TRP A 344 -25.36 0.60 -10.48
CA TRP A 344 -25.41 -0.29 -9.32
C TRP A 344 -26.01 0.42 -8.10
N GLN A 345 -26.93 -0.26 -7.42
CA GLN A 345 -27.64 0.29 -6.27
C GLN A 345 -26.97 -0.12 -4.95
N PHE A 346 -26.47 0.87 -4.22
CA PHE A 346 -25.84 0.66 -2.92
C PHE A 346 -26.84 0.23 -1.86
N HIS A 347 -26.68 -0.96 -1.28
CA HIS A 347 -27.52 -1.44 -0.18
C HIS A 347 -27.23 -0.69 1.12
N ASN A 348 -25.96 -0.37 1.37
CA ASN A 348 -25.52 0.47 2.48
C ASN A 348 -24.31 1.32 2.04
N THR A 349 -24.50 2.62 1.95
CA THR A 349 -23.44 3.55 1.50
C THR A 349 -22.26 3.65 2.46
N ALA A 350 -22.39 3.22 3.72
CA ALA A 350 -21.30 3.21 4.69
C ALA A 350 -20.39 1.98 4.59
N LYS A 351 -20.78 0.97 3.80
CA LYS A 351 -20.06 -0.30 3.63
C LYS A 351 -19.42 -0.40 2.25
N ASN A 352 -18.32 -1.14 2.13
CA ASN A 352 -17.60 -1.37 0.87
C ASN A 352 -17.68 -2.84 0.50
N ALA A 353 -17.89 -3.15 -0.78
CA ALA A 353 -17.62 -4.47 -1.31
C ALA A 353 -16.12 -4.63 -1.58
N ASP A 354 -15.65 -5.88 -1.71
CA ASP A 354 -14.23 -6.17 -1.90
C ASP A 354 -13.82 -6.11 -3.37
N ALA A 355 -14.68 -6.57 -4.28
CA ALA A 355 -14.33 -6.67 -5.69
C ALA A 355 -15.52 -6.49 -6.64
N VAL A 356 -15.20 -6.13 -7.88
CA VAL A 356 -16.03 -6.33 -9.06
C VAL A 356 -15.40 -7.43 -9.91
N LEU A 357 -16.15 -8.49 -10.18
CA LEU A 357 -15.74 -9.59 -11.05
C LEU A 357 -16.41 -9.43 -12.41
N GLN A 358 -15.64 -9.51 -13.49
CA GLN A 358 -16.12 -9.42 -14.85
C GLN A 358 -16.30 -10.80 -15.47
N PHE A 359 -17.47 -11.06 -16.02
CA PHE A 359 -17.82 -12.29 -16.76
C PHE A 359 -18.07 -11.93 -18.23
N GLY A 360 -17.11 -12.24 -19.10
CA GLY A 360 -17.18 -11.82 -20.49
C GLY A 360 -17.28 -10.28 -20.62
N LYS A 361 -18.14 -9.80 -21.53
CA LYS A 361 -18.24 -8.35 -21.84
C LYS A 361 -19.31 -7.60 -21.03
N ASP A 362 -20.40 -8.28 -20.65
CA ASP A 362 -21.62 -7.59 -20.24
C ASP A 362 -22.08 -7.93 -18.82
N THR A 363 -21.44 -8.87 -18.12
CA THR A 363 -21.87 -9.31 -16.79
C THR A 363 -20.82 -8.97 -15.74
N GLN A 364 -21.24 -8.21 -14.72
CA GLN A 364 -20.41 -7.83 -13.60
C GLN A 364 -21.05 -8.23 -12.27
N TRP A 365 -20.25 -8.80 -11.37
CA TRP A 365 -20.66 -9.10 -10.00
C TRP A 365 -19.95 -8.19 -9.02
N VAL A 366 -20.70 -7.40 -8.29
CA VAL A 366 -20.19 -6.73 -7.08
C VAL A 366 -20.18 -7.77 -5.97
N THR A 367 -18.99 -8.10 -5.50
CA THR A 367 -18.73 -9.29 -4.68
C THR A 367 -18.07 -8.90 -3.36
N ASP A 368 -18.49 -9.57 -2.29
CA ASP A 368 -17.91 -9.47 -0.98
C ASP A 368 -17.29 -10.82 -0.59
N PHE A 369 -16.04 -10.82 -0.18
CA PHE A 369 -15.28 -11.99 0.21
C PHE A 369 -15.32 -12.16 1.73
N LYS A 370 -15.60 -13.38 2.19
CA LYS A 370 -15.60 -13.71 3.61
C LYS A 370 -14.74 -14.94 3.90
N ARG A 371 -13.96 -14.86 4.94
CA ARG A 371 -13.28 -16.01 5.51
C ARG A 371 -13.98 -16.40 6.80
N LEU A 372 -14.39 -17.64 6.89
CA LEU A 372 -15.14 -18.16 8.03
C LEU A 372 -14.27 -19.11 8.84
N GLU A 373 -13.90 -18.67 10.04
CA GLU A 373 -13.15 -19.48 10.97
C GLU A 373 -14.05 -20.50 11.70
N GLY A 374 -13.54 -21.72 11.90
CA GLY A 374 -14.14 -22.75 12.70
C GLY A 374 -15.37 -23.43 12.05
N ASN A 375 -16.34 -23.80 12.86
CA ASN A 375 -17.43 -24.72 12.52
C ASN A 375 -18.68 -24.06 11.87
N GLY A 376 -18.54 -22.95 11.19
CA GLY A 376 -19.64 -22.29 10.48
C GLY A 376 -20.70 -21.62 11.37
N LYS A 377 -20.45 -21.44 12.68
CA LYS A 377 -21.44 -20.84 13.60
C LYS A 377 -21.84 -19.42 13.21
N ARG A 378 -20.93 -18.64 12.62
CA ARG A 378 -21.13 -17.22 12.27
C ARG A 378 -21.53 -16.99 10.80
N ILE A 379 -21.78 -18.04 10.01
CA ILE A 379 -22.09 -17.88 8.58
C ILE A 379 -23.25 -16.91 8.33
N SER A 380 -24.32 -16.96 9.14
CA SER A 380 -25.46 -16.06 8.97
C SER A 380 -25.07 -14.60 9.14
N ALA A 381 -24.26 -14.27 10.14
CA ALA A 381 -23.79 -12.90 10.37
C ALA A 381 -22.85 -12.41 9.26
N HIS A 382 -21.99 -13.28 8.73
CA HIS A 382 -21.13 -12.96 7.58
C HIS A 382 -21.96 -12.67 6.32
N LEU A 383 -23.01 -13.47 6.05
CA LEU A 383 -23.90 -13.26 4.92
C LEU A 383 -24.79 -12.02 5.08
N ASP A 384 -25.24 -11.70 6.31
CA ASP A 384 -25.96 -10.45 6.59
C ASP A 384 -25.07 -9.23 6.37
N ASN A 385 -23.77 -9.33 6.71
CA ASN A 385 -22.81 -8.28 6.42
C ASN A 385 -22.55 -8.15 4.91
N ALA A 386 -22.32 -9.25 4.21
CA ALA A 386 -22.11 -9.28 2.78
C ALA A 386 -23.29 -8.64 2.01
N ALA A 387 -24.52 -8.96 2.43
CA ALA A 387 -25.73 -8.40 1.83
C ALA A 387 -25.84 -6.87 1.95
N GLN A 388 -25.14 -6.26 2.90
CA GLN A 388 -25.09 -4.79 3.01
C GLN A 388 -24.03 -4.18 2.09
N GLN A 389 -23.13 -4.98 1.54
CA GLN A 389 -21.95 -4.53 0.81
C GLN A 389 -22.03 -4.83 -0.68
N ALA A 390 -22.62 -5.98 -1.04
CA ALA A 390 -22.51 -6.57 -2.37
C ALA A 390 -23.78 -7.32 -2.80
N ASP A 391 -23.85 -7.67 -4.07
CA ASP A 391 -24.88 -8.55 -4.65
C ASP A 391 -24.51 -10.04 -4.52
N TYR A 392 -23.22 -10.33 -4.43
CA TYR A 392 -22.69 -11.70 -4.36
C TYR A 392 -21.77 -11.86 -3.16
N ALA A 393 -21.85 -13.01 -2.51
CA ALA A 393 -20.96 -13.37 -1.41
C ALA A 393 -20.18 -14.63 -1.75
N VAL A 394 -18.87 -14.58 -1.59
CA VAL A 394 -18.00 -15.76 -1.67
C VAL A 394 -17.41 -16.00 -0.29
N VAL A 395 -17.70 -17.15 0.30
CA VAL A 395 -17.28 -17.50 1.65
C VAL A 395 -16.31 -18.66 1.59
N LYS A 396 -15.08 -18.48 2.07
CA LYS A 396 -14.09 -19.56 2.23
C LYS A 396 -14.06 -20.03 3.68
N LEU A 397 -14.14 -21.35 3.88
CA LEU A 397 -13.93 -21.97 5.19
C LEU A 397 -12.43 -22.07 5.45
N SER A 398 -11.97 -21.65 6.62
CA SER A 398 -10.53 -21.64 6.96
C SER A 398 -10.03 -22.95 7.58
N ALA A 399 -10.93 -23.91 7.83
CA ALA A 399 -10.59 -25.21 8.40
C ALA A 399 -11.44 -26.33 7.79
N GLN A 400 -10.92 -27.55 7.82
CA GLN A 400 -11.67 -28.73 7.43
C GLN A 400 -12.94 -28.85 8.27
N THR A 401 -14.07 -29.14 7.62
CA THR A 401 -15.38 -29.11 8.21
C THR A 401 -16.12 -30.42 7.90
N ASP A 402 -16.70 -31.03 8.90
CA ASP A 402 -17.45 -32.28 8.77
C ASP A 402 -18.71 -32.13 7.91
N THR A 403 -19.17 -33.22 7.29
CA THR A 403 -20.30 -33.22 6.35
C THR A 403 -21.61 -32.72 7.00
N GLY A 404 -21.83 -33.02 8.29
CA GLY A 404 -23.04 -32.58 9.00
C GLY A 404 -23.05 -31.06 9.21
N THR A 405 -21.88 -30.48 9.51
CA THR A 405 -21.71 -29.03 9.64
C THR A 405 -21.80 -28.34 8.27
N ILE A 406 -21.24 -28.92 7.21
CA ILE A 406 -21.42 -28.43 5.83
C ILE A 406 -22.92 -28.40 5.46
N GLY A 407 -23.69 -29.43 5.80
CA GLY A 407 -25.14 -29.44 5.60
C GLY A 407 -25.86 -28.27 6.29
N LYS A 408 -25.49 -27.96 7.54
CA LYS A 408 -26.04 -26.81 8.26
C LYS A 408 -25.66 -25.47 7.65
N ILE A 409 -24.39 -25.34 7.16
CA ILE A 409 -23.89 -24.15 6.48
C ILE A 409 -24.69 -23.89 5.21
N LYS A 410 -24.91 -24.93 4.36
CA LYS A 410 -25.69 -24.87 3.14
C LYS A 410 -27.15 -24.46 3.39
N ALA A 411 -27.78 -25.04 4.42
CA ALA A 411 -29.15 -24.69 4.80
C ALA A 411 -29.27 -23.22 5.23
N LYS A 412 -28.32 -22.72 6.05
CA LYS A 412 -28.27 -21.31 6.44
C LYS A 412 -28.01 -20.38 5.27
N ALA A 413 -27.10 -20.75 4.35
CA ALA A 413 -26.80 -19.98 3.16
C ALA A 413 -28.03 -19.86 2.26
N ASN A 414 -28.74 -20.97 2.02
CA ASN A 414 -29.98 -20.96 1.26
C ASN A 414 -31.07 -20.07 1.91
N TYR A 415 -31.24 -20.16 3.22
CA TYR A 415 -32.14 -19.29 3.96
C TYR A 415 -31.76 -17.81 3.82
N LYS A 416 -30.47 -17.46 4.03
CA LYS A 416 -29.99 -16.08 3.89
C LYS A 416 -30.07 -15.55 2.46
N LEU A 417 -29.89 -16.38 1.46
CA LEU A 417 -30.10 -15.97 0.06
C LEU A 417 -31.54 -15.52 -0.17
N GLN A 418 -32.54 -16.17 0.45
CA GLN A 418 -33.95 -15.76 0.31
C GLN A 418 -34.29 -14.50 1.13
N GLU A 419 -33.71 -14.36 2.32
CA GLU A 419 -34.05 -13.31 3.29
C GLU A 419 -33.29 -11.99 3.04
N THR A 420 -32.15 -12.01 2.32
CA THR A 420 -31.32 -10.84 2.09
C THR A 420 -31.41 -10.33 0.65
N GLN A 421 -30.66 -9.29 0.33
CA GLN A 421 -30.57 -8.72 -1.01
C GLN A 421 -29.55 -9.43 -1.90
N LEU A 422 -28.78 -10.40 -1.37
CA LEU A 422 -27.82 -11.17 -2.16
C LEU A 422 -28.51 -11.84 -3.35
N LYS A 423 -27.88 -11.74 -4.50
CA LYS A 423 -28.26 -12.41 -5.76
C LYS A 423 -27.63 -13.80 -5.89
N GLY A 424 -26.47 -14.01 -5.25
CA GLY A 424 -25.78 -15.29 -5.25
C GLY A 424 -24.87 -15.49 -4.05
N ILE A 425 -24.70 -16.76 -3.66
CA ILE A 425 -23.79 -17.18 -2.60
C ILE A 425 -22.97 -18.37 -3.10
N LEU A 426 -21.67 -18.29 -2.97
CA LEU A 426 -20.73 -19.38 -3.20
C LEU A 426 -20.01 -19.68 -1.89
N ILE A 427 -19.79 -20.98 -1.61
CA ILE A 427 -19.02 -21.39 -0.43
C ILE A 427 -17.94 -22.37 -0.87
N LEU A 428 -16.72 -22.05 -0.47
CA LEU A 428 -15.52 -22.84 -0.72
C LEU A 428 -15.12 -23.53 0.58
N ASP A 429 -14.60 -24.74 0.49
CA ASP A 429 -13.94 -25.40 1.63
C ASP A 429 -12.56 -24.80 1.94
N SER A 430 -11.84 -25.37 2.88
CA SER A 430 -10.49 -24.90 3.27
C SER A 430 -9.44 -25.13 2.18
N GLU A 431 -9.69 -26.05 1.26
CA GLU A 431 -8.82 -26.36 0.12
C GLU A 431 -9.19 -25.52 -1.13
N GLY A 432 -10.24 -24.71 -1.03
CA GLY A 432 -10.74 -23.86 -2.10
C GLY A 432 -11.64 -24.60 -3.09
N ASN A 433 -12.20 -25.77 -2.75
CA ASN A 433 -13.17 -26.45 -3.60
C ASN A 433 -14.58 -25.90 -3.37
N LEU A 434 -15.37 -25.82 -4.44
CA LEU A 434 -16.75 -25.37 -4.36
C LEU A 434 -17.65 -26.42 -3.68
N ILE A 435 -18.19 -26.09 -2.51
CA ILE A 435 -19.09 -26.98 -1.78
C ILE A 435 -20.56 -26.53 -1.82
N TYR A 436 -20.82 -25.28 -2.18
CA TYR A 436 -22.16 -24.74 -2.34
C TYR A 436 -22.17 -23.58 -3.33
N GLU A 437 -23.20 -23.56 -4.18
CA GLU A 437 -23.47 -22.47 -5.11
C GLU A 437 -24.98 -22.34 -5.28
N SER A 438 -25.52 -21.12 -5.10
CA SER A 438 -26.93 -20.84 -5.35
C SER A 438 -27.15 -19.36 -5.71
N TYR A 439 -28.16 -19.12 -6.55
CA TYR A 439 -28.51 -17.80 -7.08
C TYR A 439 -30.03 -17.59 -6.97
N LYS A 440 -30.46 -16.33 -6.73
CA LYS A 440 -31.87 -15.93 -6.87
C LYS A 440 -32.32 -15.86 -8.33
N ILE A 441 -31.40 -15.34 -9.17
CA ILE A 441 -31.58 -15.27 -10.64
C ILE A 441 -30.46 -16.14 -11.19
N GLN A 442 -30.79 -17.15 -11.97
CA GLN A 442 -29.76 -17.98 -12.58
C GLN A 442 -28.84 -17.11 -13.46
N PRO A 443 -27.50 -17.28 -13.37
CA PRO A 443 -26.59 -16.66 -14.32
C PRO A 443 -27.00 -17.07 -15.75
N PRO A 444 -26.77 -16.22 -16.77
CA PRO A 444 -27.06 -16.58 -18.13
C PRO A 444 -26.35 -17.91 -18.46
N ALA A 445 -27.09 -18.83 -19.06
CA ALA A 445 -26.56 -20.12 -19.42
C ALA A 445 -25.31 -19.97 -20.32
N LYS A 446 -24.26 -20.71 -20.00
CA LYS A 446 -23.07 -20.78 -20.87
C LYS A 446 -23.52 -21.10 -22.29
N LYS A 447 -23.27 -20.20 -23.25
CA LYS A 447 -23.46 -20.45 -24.69
C LYS A 447 -22.26 -21.18 -25.26
#